data_a14d0c9ab3d0cac0bdf1fa481d69b3c9
#
_entry.id   a14d0c9ab3d0cac0bdf1fa481d69b3c9
#
_cell.length_a   1.000
_cell.length_b   1.000
_cell.length_c   1.000
_cell.angle_alpha   90.00
_cell.angle_beta   90.00
_cell.angle_gamma   90.00
#
_symmetry.space_group_name_H-M   'P 1'
#
loop_
_entity.id
_entity.type
_entity.pdbx_description
1 polymer ?
#
loop_
_entity_poly.entity_id
_entity_poly.type
_entity_poly.pdbx_seq_one_letter_code
_entity_poly.pdbx_strand_id
1 'polypeptide(L)'
;MATTINLMTSIANTDIDVFVGLGKLPSDVIRTIVDYLPKCMLPELLYFPPIREVVASAILSKMLISNVLQRNTDYSECNCDLLDITPKKLKRAIDQWNIFPKFVVIEDFNLFKAVLDLSPQVLHNAINLYGVFCVKSDADRQKSLEILVNSNVKFSHLALMNFGHVTTLPAVTTSLTLGDTTLASYMVDGLKRLHVSQGFIEERVTSYNFPSSLEDLEIEGPRSPKVILPPNLRKLRFATIPDSIESMPGQAAKMEELLLALPHIESFDEIGIVAPNLKILNIEYCGKLTNYDGLKKFQNLKELSIKYCNYPIGVFAGNLFPELKKFEYMGTDYDFGIPDFIPTDLFGTTLEFPPNLKYLSIKFASFMRVDLSTLVLPSKLKHLELWGVKLGFGYLHLSENLEYVRIRSPELEFDDNFRIPQKMKYFQVTANYFYFETSDFMYHLPDGLEHLQLVSRKDGDMGQLYNKVQWPKSLKIFRLHYFSFNPRSLAFLKLSKSCLEEIDIRGGHYKRLNADSLPKSVRVLILKKMGIQELCGSFERLNNLNKLLVTHTNLRNQAPIKLPVSSLSLIDLRYCKLDTKSPFVVSIRQEKNKNTCLKVKESDFWGMSDMEM
;
A
#
# COMPACT_ATOMS: atom_id res chain seq x y z
N MET A 1 24.43 -15.94 14.12
CA MET A 1 24.89 -16.46 15.43
C MET A 1 26.19 -15.83 15.93
N ALA A 2 27.28 -15.78 15.17
CA ALA A 2 28.53 -15.18 15.65
C ALA A 2 28.48 -13.67 15.91
N THR A 3 27.68 -12.91 15.15
CA THR A 3 27.53 -11.45 15.34
C THR A 3 26.64 -11.12 16.55
N THR A 4 25.69 -11.95 16.88
CA THR A 4 24.80 -11.81 18.05
C THR A 4 25.58 -12.11 19.36
N ILE A 5 26.50 -13.07 19.30
CA ILE A 5 27.37 -13.39 20.46
C ILE A 5 28.34 -12.24 20.75
N ASN A 6 28.87 -11.54 19.74
CA ASN A 6 29.74 -10.38 19.94
C ASN A 6 28.99 -9.12 20.43
N LEU A 7 27.71 -8.94 20.08
CA LEU A 7 26.89 -7.90 20.71
C LEU A 7 26.61 -8.23 22.19
N MET A 8 26.34 -9.50 22.51
CA MET A 8 26.07 -9.93 23.89
C MET A 8 27.30 -9.83 24.80
N THR A 9 28.51 -10.09 24.31
CA THR A 9 29.73 -9.87 25.08
C THR A 9 30.06 -8.40 25.30
N SER A 10 29.66 -7.50 24.40
CA SER A 10 29.75 -6.05 24.57
C SER A 10 28.69 -5.51 25.56
N ILE A 11 27.49 -6.02 25.52
CA ILE A 11 26.39 -5.68 26.44
C ILE A 11 26.69 -6.22 27.86
N ALA A 12 27.31 -7.40 27.99
CA ALA A 12 27.57 -8.01 29.28
C ALA A 12 28.57 -7.24 30.16
N ASN A 13 29.40 -6.37 29.62
CA ASN A 13 30.42 -5.65 30.36
C ASN A 13 30.12 -4.20 30.71
N THR A 14 29.06 -3.58 30.08
CA THR A 14 28.72 -2.18 30.35
C THR A 14 27.27 -1.96 30.83
N ASP A 15 26.37 -2.95 30.72
CA ASP A 15 24.95 -2.74 30.91
C ASP A 15 24.29 -3.51 32.06
N ILE A 16 25.06 -4.23 32.90
CA ILE A 16 24.52 -4.86 34.13
C ILE A 16 23.87 -3.79 35.03
N ASP A 17 24.44 -2.60 35.10
CA ASP A 17 23.91 -1.49 35.90
C ASP A 17 22.58 -0.94 35.35
N VAL A 18 22.36 -0.94 34.04
CA VAL A 18 21.11 -0.49 33.41
C VAL A 18 19.97 -1.46 33.74
N PHE A 19 20.19 -2.76 33.66
CA PHE A 19 19.16 -3.77 33.96
C PHE A 19 18.89 -3.89 35.47
N VAL A 20 19.86 -3.68 36.32
CA VAL A 20 19.67 -3.56 37.79
C VAL A 20 18.86 -2.28 38.11
N GLY A 21 19.10 -1.20 37.37
CA GLY A 21 18.30 0.03 37.44
C GLY A 21 16.86 -0.17 37.02
N LEU A 22 16.60 -0.90 35.92
CA LEU A 22 15.25 -1.24 35.44
C LEU A 22 14.46 -2.02 36.50
N GLY A 23 15.07 -2.97 37.22
CA GLY A 23 14.39 -3.73 38.26
C GLY A 23 13.94 -2.90 39.48
N LYS A 24 14.42 -1.65 39.62
CA LYS A 24 13.98 -0.72 40.67
C LYS A 24 12.78 0.16 40.23
N LEU A 25 12.41 0.12 38.95
CA LEU A 25 11.26 0.85 38.45
C LEU A 25 9.94 0.14 38.86
N PRO A 26 8.85 0.89 39.01
CA PRO A 26 7.52 0.32 39.16
C PRO A 26 7.16 -0.65 38.02
N SER A 27 6.43 -1.70 38.32
CA SER A 27 6.08 -2.76 37.36
C SER A 27 5.31 -2.27 36.12
N ASP A 28 4.52 -1.20 36.26
CA ASP A 28 3.78 -0.54 35.17
C ASP A 28 4.75 0.19 34.22
N VAL A 29 5.78 0.84 34.75
CA VAL A 29 6.82 1.51 33.94
C VAL A 29 7.63 0.45 33.17
N ILE A 30 8.03 -0.64 33.85
CA ILE A 30 8.71 -1.76 33.18
C ILE A 30 7.83 -2.35 32.09
N ARG A 31 6.52 -2.54 32.35
CA ARG A 31 5.56 -3.03 31.36
C ARG A 31 5.49 -2.10 30.15
N THR A 32 5.41 -0.80 30.39
CA THR A 32 5.39 0.19 29.30
C THR A 32 6.64 0.08 28.44
N ILE A 33 7.83 -0.03 29.04
CA ILE A 33 9.09 -0.20 28.30
C ILE A 33 9.08 -1.50 27.49
N VAL A 34 8.66 -2.61 28.11
CA VAL A 34 8.62 -3.93 27.46
C VAL A 34 7.62 -3.97 26.32
N ASP A 35 6.50 -3.25 26.42
CA ASP A 35 5.49 -3.17 25.36
C ASP A 35 5.97 -2.40 24.10
N TYR A 36 6.99 -1.54 24.24
CA TYR A 36 7.64 -0.86 23.10
C TYR A 36 8.72 -1.71 22.43
N LEU A 37 9.14 -2.80 23.04
CA LEU A 37 10.19 -3.67 22.47
C LEU A 37 9.58 -4.64 21.45
N PRO A 38 10.31 -4.95 20.36
CA PRO A 38 9.92 -6.00 19.43
C PRO A 38 9.75 -7.33 20.16
N LYS A 39 8.62 -8.03 19.94
CA LYS A 39 8.32 -9.30 20.63
C LYS A 39 9.40 -10.37 20.46
N CYS A 40 10.10 -10.36 19.33
CA CYS A 40 11.22 -11.28 19.08
C CYS A 40 12.45 -11.07 20.00
N MET A 41 12.59 -9.90 20.63
CA MET A 41 13.67 -9.60 21.59
C MET A 41 13.32 -9.98 23.03
N LEU A 42 12.03 -10.12 23.33
CA LEU A 42 11.58 -10.38 24.70
C LEU A 42 12.09 -11.70 25.30
N PRO A 43 12.22 -12.83 24.55
CA PRO A 43 12.75 -14.07 25.12
C PRO A 43 14.13 -13.93 25.73
N GLU A 44 14.97 -13.03 25.22
CA GLU A 44 16.32 -12.77 25.75
C GLU A 44 16.28 -12.06 27.11
N LEU A 45 15.23 -11.25 27.32
CA LEU A 45 15.02 -10.52 28.58
C LEU A 45 14.54 -11.41 29.74
N LEU A 46 14.11 -12.64 29.48
CA LEU A 46 13.73 -13.61 30.51
C LEU A 46 14.92 -14.05 31.39
N TYR A 47 16.14 -13.85 30.93
CA TYR A 47 17.35 -14.15 31.72
C TYR A 47 17.62 -13.12 32.84
N PHE A 48 16.89 -11.98 32.86
CA PHE A 48 17.05 -10.93 33.87
C PHE A 48 16.00 -11.09 35.00
N PRO A 49 16.37 -11.61 36.18
CA PRO A 49 15.42 -11.92 37.24
C PRO A 49 14.51 -10.77 37.67
N PRO A 50 14.99 -9.51 37.79
CA PRO A 50 14.15 -8.39 38.27
C PRO A 50 12.96 -8.03 37.41
N ILE A 51 13.02 -8.31 36.10
CA ILE A 51 11.96 -7.94 35.15
C ILE A 51 11.28 -9.16 34.51
N ARG A 52 11.73 -10.36 34.88
CA ARG A 52 11.36 -11.64 34.28
C ARG A 52 9.84 -11.89 34.20
N GLU A 53 9.12 -11.63 35.29
CA GLU A 53 7.67 -11.84 35.34
C GLU A 53 6.90 -10.89 34.41
N VAL A 54 7.33 -9.62 34.36
CA VAL A 54 6.72 -8.63 33.46
C VAL A 54 6.97 -9.01 32.02
N VAL A 55 8.19 -9.43 31.69
CA VAL A 55 8.57 -9.90 30.35
C VAL A 55 7.80 -11.18 29.98
N ALA A 56 7.70 -12.15 30.89
CA ALA A 56 6.90 -13.37 30.66
C ALA A 56 5.42 -13.04 30.40
N SER A 57 4.85 -12.12 31.18
CA SER A 57 3.48 -11.62 30.97
C SER A 57 3.32 -10.94 29.60
N ALA A 58 4.27 -10.12 29.18
CA ALA A 58 4.24 -9.46 27.87
C ALA A 58 4.38 -10.46 26.72
N ILE A 59 5.29 -11.44 26.85
CA ILE A 59 5.46 -12.53 25.87
C ILE A 59 4.14 -13.31 25.73
N LEU A 60 3.57 -13.75 26.83
CA LEU A 60 2.36 -14.58 26.83
C LEU A 60 1.08 -13.78 26.59
N SER A 61 1.14 -12.44 26.54
CA SER A 61 -0.07 -11.61 26.35
C SER A 61 -0.77 -11.81 25.01
N LYS A 62 0.02 -12.00 23.93
CA LYS A 62 -0.47 -12.17 22.55
C LYS A 62 0.35 -13.27 21.87
N MET A 63 -0.31 -14.35 21.49
CA MET A 63 0.34 -15.55 20.97
C MET A 63 -0.25 -16.00 19.65
N LEU A 64 0.62 -16.39 18.71
CA LEU A 64 0.26 -17.16 17.52
C LEU A 64 0.71 -18.61 17.74
N ILE A 65 -0.23 -19.55 17.69
CA ILE A 65 0.07 -20.97 17.86
C ILE A 65 0.34 -21.56 16.47
N SER A 66 1.58 -21.96 16.23
CA SER A 66 2.03 -22.49 14.95
C SER A 66 2.91 -23.74 15.11
N ASN A 67 3.02 -24.54 14.06
CA ASN A 67 3.95 -25.67 14.00
C ASN A 67 5.35 -25.28 13.52
N VAL A 68 5.50 -24.10 12.94
CA VAL A 68 6.71 -23.69 12.22
C VAL A 68 7.44 -22.62 13.03
N LEU A 69 8.56 -23.01 13.67
CA LEU A 69 9.46 -22.11 14.39
C LEU A 69 10.37 -21.28 13.47
N GLN A 70 10.08 -21.16 12.18
CA GLN A 70 10.93 -20.46 11.22
C GLN A 70 10.11 -19.56 10.30
N ARG A 71 9.82 -18.36 10.74
CA ARG A 71 9.94 -17.24 9.80
C ARG A 71 11.40 -16.78 9.89
N ASN A 72 12.15 -16.93 8.78
CA ASN A 72 13.44 -16.27 8.59
C ASN A 72 13.18 -14.76 8.63
N THR A 73 13.14 -14.20 9.82
CA THR A 73 13.02 -12.77 9.99
C THR A 73 14.41 -12.18 9.91
N ASP A 74 14.67 -11.52 8.81
CA ASP A 74 15.69 -10.48 8.74
C ASP A 74 15.28 -9.44 9.78
N TYR A 75 16.01 -9.33 10.89
CA TYR A 75 15.69 -8.50 12.06
C TYR A 75 15.56 -6.99 11.77
N SER A 76 15.83 -6.57 10.55
CA SER A 76 15.77 -5.15 10.15
C SER A 76 14.34 -4.63 9.87
N GLU A 77 13.33 -5.52 9.73
CA GLU A 77 11.93 -5.13 9.42
C GLU A 77 10.90 -5.95 10.24
N CYS A 78 11.24 -6.34 11.47
CA CYS A 78 10.38 -7.19 12.28
C CYS A 78 9.15 -6.42 12.79
N ASN A 79 8.01 -6.58 12.12
CA ASN A 79 6.69 -6.16 12.60
C ASN A 79 6.06 -7.32 13.40
N CYS A 80 6.73 -7.74 14.49
CA CYS A 80 6.37 -8.91 15.30
C CYS A 80 5.34 -8.51 16.38
N ASP A 81 4.08 -8.31 16.00
CA ASP A 81 3.00 -8.08 16.98
C ASP A 81 2.61 -9.35 17.74
N LEU A 82 2.91 -10.53 17.20
CA LEU A 82 2.59 -11.84 17.77
C LEU A 82 3.83 -12.71 17.90
N LEU A 83 3.97 -13.43 19.00
CA LEU A 83 5.03 -14.43 19.16
C LEU A 83 4.53 -15.81 18.74
N ASP A 84 5.26 -16.47 17.83
CA ASP A 84 4.99 -17.84 17.38
C ASP A 84 5.40 -18.85 18.44
N ILE A 85 4.50 -19.74 18.84
CA ILE A 85 4.77 -20.77 19.82
C ILE A 85 4.11 -22.10 19.44
N THR A 86 4.78 -23.20 19.68
CA THR A 86 4.18 -24.54 19.53
C THR A 86 3.35 -24.91 20.78
N PRO A 87 2.30 -25.75 20.65
CA PRO A 87 1.48 -26.17 21.79
C PRO A 87 2.28 -26.74 22.97
N LYS A 88 3.32 -27.55 22.69
CA LYS A 88 4.17 -28.14 23.73
C LYS A 88 5.01 -27.08 24.46
N LYS A 89 5.54 -26.08 23.74
CA LYS A 89 6.30 -24.98 24.37
C LYS A 89 5.36 -24.07 25.16
N LEU A 90 4.18 -23.79 24.65
CA LEU A 90 3.16 -23.02 25.35
C LEU A 90 2.79 -23.67 26.67
N LYS A 91 2.51 -25.00 26.66
CA LYS A 91 2.25 -25.73 27.91
C LYS A 91 3.37 -25.58 28.91
N ARG A 92 4.63 -25.78 28.51
CA ARG A 92 5.80 -25.62 29.42
C ARG A 92 5.90 -24.20 29.98
N ALA A 93 5.63 -23.18 29.14
CA ALA A 93 5.66 -21.79 29.58
C ALA A 93 4.57 -21.50 30.62
N ILE A 94 3.37 -22.05 30.42
CA ILE A 94 2.27 -21.91 31.39
C ILE A 94 2.59 -22.65 32.67
N ASP A 95 3.07 -23.91 32.61
CA ASP A 95 3.45 -24.70 33.77
C ASP A 95 4.55 -24.00 34.58
N GLN A 96 5.46 -23.29 33.93
CA GLN A 96 6.53 -22.54 34.54
C GLN A 96 6.12 -21.22 35.19
N TRP A 97 5.22 -20.47 34.49
CA TRP A 97 4.91 -19.08 34.85
C TRP A 97 3.53 -18.90 35.44
N ASN A 98 2.64 -19.88 35.32
CA ASN A 98 1.20 -19.80 35.66
C ASN A 98 0.48 -18.58 35.05
N ILE A 99 0.90 -18.18 33.83
CA ILE A 99 0.34 -17.05 33.08
C ILE A 99 -0.36 -17.59 31.85
N PHE A 100 -1.63 -17.21 31.66
CA PHE A 100 -2.44 -17.58 30.50
C PHE A 100 -2.52 -16.42 29.50
N PRO A 101 -2.36 -16.69 28.19
CA PRO A 101 -2.48 -15.67 27.18
C PRO A 101 -3.91 -15.12 27.11
N LYS A 102 -4.03 -13.79 26.99
CA LYS A 102 -5.32 -13.12 26.82
C LYS A 102 -5.74 -13.02 25.36
N PHE A 103 -4.78 -13.02 24.45
CA PHE A 103 -4.98 -12.96 23.01
C PHE A 103 -4.30 -14.15 22.36
N VAL A 104 -5.06 -15.01 21.68
CA VAL A 104 -4.57 -16.25 21.07
C VAL A 104 -5.07 -16.33 19.63
N VAL A 105 -4.17 -16.60 18.70
CA VAL A 105 -4.48 -16.87 17.29
C VAL A 105 -4.10 -18.31 16.97
N ILE A 106 -5.00 -19.06 16.34
CA ILE A 106 -4.79 -20.45 15.91
C ILE A 106 -5.25 -20.57 14.47
N GLU A 107 -4.32 -20.83 13.55
CA GLU A 107 -4.58 -20.88 12.09
C GLU A 107 -4.73 -22.31 11.55
N ASP A 108 -4.70 -23.33 12.40
CA ASP A 108 -4.82 -24.74 11.99
C ASP A 108 -5.64 -25.54 12.99
N PHE A 109 -6.54 -26.39 12.47
CA PHE A 109 -7.43 -27.21 13.33
C PHE A 109 -6.67 -28.23 14.17
N ASN A 110 -5.60 -28.85 13.64
CA ASN A 110 -4.80 -29.82 14.41
C ASN A 110 -4.07 -29.13 15.57
N LEU A 111 -3.63 -27.87 15.37
CA LEU A 111 -3.07 -27.08 16.46
C LEU A 111 -4.09 -26.75 17.52
N PHE A 112 -5.33 -26.38 17.13
CA PHE A 112 -6.43 -26.18 18.06
C PHE A 112 -6.65 -27.44 18.91
N LYS A 113 -6.75 -28.61 18.28
CA LYS A 113 -6.90 -29.90 18.96
C LYS A 113 -5.72 -30.17 19.88
N ALA A 114 -4.48 -29.95 19.44
CA ALA A 114 -3.31 -30.16 20.28
C ALA A 114 -3.28 -29.24 21.52
N VAL A 115 -3.77 -28.00 21.42
CA VAL A 115 -3.90 -27.10 22.57
C VAL A 115 -5.03 -27.55 23.47
N LEU A 116 -6.16 -27.96 22.92
CA LEU A 116 -7.30 -28.48 23.66
C LEU A 116 -6.90 -29.70 24.50
N ASP A 117 -6.11 -30.63 23.92
CA ASP A 117 -5.65 -31.84 24.57
C ASP A 117 -4.56 -31.56 25.65
N LEU A 118 -3.67 -30.60 25.40
CA LEU A 118 -2.50 -30.32 26.27
C LEU A 118 -2.79 -29.28 27.36
N SER A 119 -3.57 -28.26 27.06
CA SER A 119 -3.81 -27.10 27.95
C SER A 119 -5.13 -26.40 27.62
N PRO A 120 -6.30 -27.03 27.87
CA PRO A 120 -7.61 -26.47 27.52
C PRO A 120 -7.88 -25.10 28.17
N GLN A 121 -7.27 -24.83 29.35
CA GLN A 121 -7.41 -23.54 30.04
C GLN A 121 -6.91 -22.35 29.21
N VAL A 122 -5.96 -22.56 28.29
CA VAL A 122 -5.49 -21.52 27.36
C VAL A 122 -6.64 -20.99 26.52
N LEU A 123 -7.45 -21.88 26.01
CA LEU A 123 -8.59 -21.54 25.14
C LEU A 123 -9.74 -20.92 25.92
N HIS A 124 -10.01 -21.44 27.14
CA HIS A 124 -11.09 -20.94 27.98
C HIS A 124 -10.78 -19.60 28.66
N ASN A 125 -9.51 -19.32 28.96
CA ASN A 125 -9.06 -18.08 29.63
C ASN A 125 -8.72 -16.96 28.64
N ALA A 126 -8.64 -17.24 27.33
CA ALA A 126 -8.38 -16.23 26.33
C ALA A 126 -9.58 -15.25 26.24
N ILE A 127 -9.29 -13.95 26.38
CA ILE A 127 -10.29 -12.89 26.20
C ILE A 127 -10.61 -12.73 24.71
N ASN A 128 -9.58 -12.81 23.88
CA ASN A 128 -9.67 -12.72 22.43
C ASN A 128 -9.07 -13.98 21.81
N LEU A 129 -9.91 -14.89 21.37
CA LEU A 129 -9.52 -16.10 20.68
C LEU A 129 -9.91 -16.00 19.20
N TYR A 130 -8.90 -16.08 18.34
CA TYR A 130 -9.03 -16.08 16.89
C TYR A 130 -8.76 -17.49 16.38
N GLY A 131 -9.76 -18.11 15.79
CA GLY A 131 -9.65 -19.42 15.13
C GLY A 131 -9.83 -19.26 13.62
N VAL A 132 -8.88 -19.78 12.83
CA VAL A 132 -8.99 -19.86 11.36
C VAL A 132 -8.80 -21.33 10.97
N PHE A 133 -9.87 -21.98 10.56
CA PHE A 133 -9.87 -23.42 10.30
C PHE A 133 -10.30 -23.71 8.87
N CYS A 134 -9.46 -24.46 8.15
CA CYS A 134 -9.74 -24.92 6.81
C CYS A 134 -9.71 -26.44 6.78
N VAL A 135 -10.77 -27.06 6.29
CA VAL A 135 -10.88 -28.52 6.16
C VAL A 135 -10.62 -28.90 4.71
N LYS A 136 -9.71 -29.88 4.50
CA LYS A 136 -9.29 -30.32 3.17
C LYS A 136 -10.09 -31.50 2.63
N SER A 137 -10.76 -32.25 3.51
CA SER A 137 -11.52 -33.44 3.11
C SER A 137 -12.92 -33.43 3.73
N ASP A 138 -13.88 -33.98 3.00
CA ASP A 138 -15.27 -34.09 3.44
C ASP A 138 -15.41 -34.99 4.69
N ALA A 139 -14.59 -36.04 4.79
CA ALA A 139 -14.59 -36.95 5.93
C ALA A 139 -14.19 -36.29 7.24
N ASP A 140 -13.37 -35.24 7.17
CA ASP A 140 -12.90 -34.52 8.36
C ASP A 140 -13.83 -33.38 8.79
N ARG A 141 -14.76 -32.94 7.92
CA ARG A 141 -15.66 -31.80 8.18
C ARG A 141 -16.49 -32.00 9.43
N GLN A 142 -17.29 -33.05 9.44
CA GLN A 142 -18.23 -33.34 10.54
C GLN A 142 -17.50 -33.54 11.87
N LYS A 143 -16.42 -34.33 11.84
CA LYS A 143 -15.61 -34.61 13.03
C LYS A 143 -14.92 -33.35 13.59
N SER A 144 -14.40 -32.49 12.72
CA SER A 144 -13.78 -31.24 13.13
C SER A 144 -14.80 -30.28 13.76
N LEU A 145 -15.99 -30.20 13.16
CA LEU A 145 -17.08 -29.40 13.68
C LEU A 145 -17.56 -29.88 15.05
N GLU A 146 -17.74 -31.19 15.21
CA GLU A 146 -18.12 -31.79 16.49
C GLU A 146 -17.10 -31.48 17.59
N ILE A 147 -15.81 -31.55 17.30
CA ILE A 147 -14.76 -31.19 18.26
C ILE A 147 -14.83 -29.71 18.61
N LEU A 148 -15.04 -28.82 17.64
CA LEU A 148 -15.17 -27.38 17.88
C LEU A 148 -16.38 -27.06 18.79
N VAL A 149 -17.52 -27.62 18.48
CA VAL A 149 -18.77 -27.41 19.23
C VAL A 149 -18.66 -28.00 20.65
N ASN A 150 -18.21 -29.24 20.78
CA ASN A 150 -18.10 -29.95 22.06
C ASN A 150 -17.00 -29.39 22.96
N SER A 151 -16.06 -28.61 22.41
CA SER A 151 -15.01 -27.98 23.22
C SER A 151 -15.54 -26.92 24.19
N ASN A 152 -16.74 -26.39 23.98
CA ASN A 152 -17.32 -25.27 24.73
C ASN A 152 -16.43 -24.00 24.77
N VAL A 153 -15.55 -23.87 23.83
CA VAL A 153 -14.62 -22.71 23.69
C VAL A 153 -15.37 -21.54 23.05
N LYS A 154 -15.16 -20.34 23.59
CA LYS A 154 -15.75 -19.10 23.05
C LYS A 154 -14.74 -18.41 22.16
N PHE A 155 -15.07 -18.26 20.88
CA PHE A 155 -14.27 -17.51 19.94
C PHE A 155 -14.72 -16.05 19.89
N SER A 156 -13.80 -15.12 19.96
CA SER A 156 -14.08 -13.73 19.60
C SER A 156 -14.18 -13.57 18.08
N HIS A 157 -13.32 -14.29 17.35
CA HIS A 157 -13.29 -14.32 15.89
C HIS A 157 -13.10 -15.76 15.43
N LEU A 158 -13.97 -16.22 14.55
CA LEU A 158 -13.91 -17.57 13.99
C LEU A 158 -14.02 -17.50 12.47
N ALA A 159 -13.11 -18.16 11.78
CA ALA A 159 -13.19 -18.38 10.35
C ALA A 159 -13.26 -19.89 10.05
N LEU A 160 -14.30 -20.30 9.34
CA LEU A 160 -14.53 -21.67 8.90
C LEU A 160 -14.49 -21.72 7.38
N MET A 161 -13.53 -22.47 6.82
CA MET A 161 -13.32 -22.61 5.39
C MET A 161 -13.56 -24.06 4.96
N ASN A 162 -14.40 -24.25 3.94
CA ASN A 162 -14.74 -25.57 3.37
C ASN A 162 -15.45 -26.55 4.35
N PHE A 163 -16.25 -26.04 5.28
CA PHE A 163 -17.02 -26.92 6.19
C PHE A 163 -18.33 -27.41 5.58
N GLY A 164 -18.74 -26.95 4.40
CA GLY A 164 -20.01 -27.31 3.78
C GLY A 164 -21.20 -26.76 4.56
N HIS A 165 -22.28 -27.56 4.72
CA HIS A 165 -23.46 -27.14 5.48
C HIS A 165 -23.31 -27.41 6.98
N VAL A 166 -23.40 -26.36 7.79
CA VAL A 166 -23.20 -26.39 9.23
C VAL A 166 -24.53 -26.12 9.96
N THR A 167 -24.96 -27.03 10.79
CA THR A 167 -26.21 -26.89 11.57
C THR A 167 -25.99 -26.24 12.93
N THR A 168 -24.83 -26.44 13.55
CA THR A 168 -24.48 -25.92 14.86
C THR A 168 -23.09 -25.27 14.82
N LEU A 169 -22.92 -24.15 15.50
CA LEU A 169 -21.65 -23.42 15.62
C LEU A 169 -21.11 -23.46 17.04
N PRO A 170 -19.79 -23.44 17.24
CA PRO A 170 -19.22 -23.06 18.53
C PRO A 170 -19.63 -21.63 18.89
N ALA A 171 -19.53 -21.25 20.16
CA ALA A 171 -19.87 -19.90 20.60
C ALA A 171 -18.92 -18.85 19.95
N VAL A 172 -19.50 -17.92 19.19
CA VAL A 172 -18.79 -16.79 18.57
C VAL A 172 -19.40 -15.49 19.08
N THR A 173 -18.54 -14.54 19.50
CA THR A 173 -19.04 -13.33 20.17
C THR A 173 -18.91 -12.05 19.35
N THR A 174 -17.98 -11.98 18.39
CA THR A 174 -17.70 -10.71 17.69
C THR A 174 -17.71 -10.85 16.17
N SER A 175 -16.97 -11.80 15.60
CA SER A 175 -16.78 -11.90 14.14
C SER A 175 -16.80 -13.35 13.67
N LEU A 176 -17.55 -13.61 12.61
CA LEU A 176 -17.63 -14.91 11.95
C LEU A 176 -17.33 -14.74 10.46
N THR A 177 -16.42 -15.56 9.94
CA THR A 177 -16.10 -15.65 8.51
C THR A 177 -16.41 -17.07 8.03
N LEU A 178 -17.12 -17.17 6.93
CA LEU A 178 -17.54 -18.44 6.33
C LEU A 178 -17.08 -18.46 4.87
N GLY A 179 -16.10 -19.31 4.56
CA GLY A 179 -15.64 -19.55 3.21
C GLY A 179 -16.08 -20.94 2.75
N ASP A 180 -16.82 -21.04 1.64
CA ASP A 180 -17.41 -22.28 1.14
C ASP A 180 -18.14 -23.07 2.26
N THR A 181 -18.82 -22.34 3.13
CA THR A 181 -19.51 -22.85 4.31
C THR A 181 -20.86 -22.16 4.44
N THR A 182 -21.92 -22.92 4.53
CA THR A 182 -23.29 -22.41 4.73
C THR A 182 -23.79 -22.75 6.13
N LEU A 183 -24.62 -21.89 6.70
CA LEU A 183 -25.25 -22.14 7.99
C LEU A 183 -26.73 -22.43 7.83
N ALA A 184 -27.26 -23.32 8.67
CA ALA A 184 -28.72 -23.53 8.82
C ALA A 184 -29.40 -22.24 9.32
N SER A 185 -28.72 -21.45 10.15
CA SER A 185 -29.19 -20.15 10.61
C SER A 185 -28.02 -19.20 10.85
N TYR A 186 -28.13 -17.97 10.35
CA TYR A 186 -27.18 -16.89 10.60
C TYR A 186 -27.51 -16.06 11.86
N MET A 187 -28.54 -16.45 12.58
CA MET A 187 -28.97 -15.81 13.85
C MET A 187 -28.04 -16.22 15.00
N VAL A 188 -26.85 -15.58 15.04
CA VAL A 188 -25.85 -15.79 16.09
C VAL A 188 -25.87 -14.59 17.03
N ASP A 189 -26.30 -14.81 18.27
CA ASP A 189 -26.46 -13.76 19.27
C ASP A 189 -25.14 -13.03 19.57
N GLY A 190 -25.22 -11.69 19.59
CA GLY A 190 -24.08 -10.84 19.89
C GLY A 190 -23.10 -10.64 18.73
N LEU A 191 -23.28 -11.31 17.59
CA LEU A 191 -22.41 -11.19 16.44
C LEU A 191 -22.45 -9.75 15.87
N LYS A 192 -21.26 -9.16 15.69
CA LYS A 192 -21.11 -7.80 15.16
C LYS A 192 -20.63 -7.76 13.73
N ARG A 193 -19.83 -8.75 13.29
CA ARG A 193 -19.31 -8.85 11.94
C ARG A 193 -19.54 -10.23 11.36
N LEU A 194 -20.01 -10.26 10.13
CA LEU A 194 -20.22 -11.49 9.38
C LEU A 194 -19.69 -11.34 7.96
N HIS A 195 -18.79 -12.23 7.59
CA HIS A 195 -18.33 -12.37 6.20
C HIS A 195 -18.74 -13.76 5.70
N VAL A 196 -19.48 -13.80 4.60
CA VAL A 196 -19.91 -15.03 3.92
C VAL A 196 -19.34 -15.02 2.51
N SER A 197 -18.41 -15.90 2.24
CA SER A 197 -17.90 -16.15 0.90
C SER A 197 -18.34 -17.54 0.46
N GLN A 198 -19.20 -17.61 -0.55
CA GLN A 198 -19.76 -18.85 -1.06
C GLN A 198 -19.10 -19.22 -2.39
N GLY A 199 -18.46 -20.38 -2.44
CA GLY A 199 -18.14 -21.07 -3.67
C GLY A 199 -19.38 -21.62 -4.37
N PHE A 200 -19.20 -22.48 -5.35
CA PHE A 200 -20.29 -23.17 -6.07
C PHE A 200 -20.96 -24.23 -5.20
N ILE A 201 -21.65 -23.83 -4.13
CA ILE A 201 -22.43 -24.76 -3.31
C ILE A 201 -23.80 -24.91 -3.97
N GLU A 202 -24.18 -26.14 -4.31
CA GLU A 202 -25.45 -26.47 -4.99
C GLU A 202 -26.70 -26.26 -4.11
N GLU A 203 -26.55 -26.20 -2.80
CA GLU A 203 -27.69 -26.00 -1.87
C GLU A 203 -28.12 -24.54 -1.83
N ARG A 204 -29.33 -24.27 -2.32
CA ARG A 204 -29.93 -22.92 -2.36
C ARG A 204 -30.43 -22.52 -0.96
N VAL A 205 -29.68 -21.68 -0.30
CA VAL A 205 -30.23 -20.89 0.81
C VAL A 205 -31.25 -19.91 0.24
N THR A 206 -32.48 -19.95 0.68
CA THR A 206 -33.57 -19.13 0.11
C THR A 206 -33.65 -17.72 0.68
N SER A 207 -33.17 -17.52 1.91
CA SER A 207 -33.12 -16.19 2.53
C SER A 207 -32.08 -16.14 3.64
N TYR A 208 -31.47 -14.96 3.82
CA TYR A 208 -30.57 -14.66 4.92
C TYR A 208 -31.25 -13.75 5.94
N ASN A 209 -31.41 -14.28 7.15
CA ASN A 209 -31.82 -13.52 8.33
C ASN A 209 -30.60 -13.34 9.24
N PHE A 210 -30.37 -12.11 9.69
CA PHE A 210 -29.19 -11.76 10.49
C PHE A 210 -29.58 -11.20 11.85
N PRO A 211 -28.72 -11.36 12.89
CA PRO A 211 -29.00 -10.84 14.22
C PRO A 211 -29.03 -9.29 14.21
N SER A 212 -29.87 -8.73 15.06
CA SER A 212 -29.98 -7.27 15.21
C SER A 212 -28.70 -6.60 15.72
N SER A 213 -27.80 -7.36 16.33
CA SER A 213 -26.48 -6.90 16.79
C SER A 213 -25.46 -6.65 15.67
N LEU A 214 -25.76 -7.10 14.42
CA LEU A 214 -24.81 -7.05 13.32
C LEU A 214 -24.59 -5.60 12.85
N GLU A 215 -23.32 -5.20 12.81
CA GLU A 215 -22.87 -3.86 12.42
C GLU A 215 -22.14 -3.87 11.06
N ASP A 216 -21.53 -5.01 10.68
CA ASP A 216 -20.69 -5.16 9.49
C ASP A 216 -21.02 -6.49 8.79
N LEU A 217 -21.49 -6.43 7.54
CA LEU A 217 -21.90 -7.57 6.75
C LEU A 217 -21.21 -7.58 5.40
N GLU A 218 -20.55 -8.68 5.08
CA GLU A 218 -19.93 -8.94 3.79
C GLU A 218 -20.46 -10.24 3.19
N ILE A 219 -20.98 -10.18 1.97
CA ILE A 219 -21.50 -11.33 1.23
C ILE A 219 -20.84 -11.37 -0.15
N GLU A 220 -20.12 -12.46 -0.41
CA GLU A 220 -19.46 -12.73 -1.69
C GLU A 220 -19.94 -14.08 -2.24
N GLY A 221 -20.15 -14.16 -3.57
CA GLY A 221 -20.48 -15.43 -4.23
C GLY A 221 -21.27 -15.26 -5.52
N PRO A 222 -21.53 -16.36 -6.24
CA PRO A 222 -22.13 -16.30 -7.57
C PRO A 222 -23.62 -15.91 -7.59
N ARG A 223 -24.34 -16.20 -6.51
CA ARG A 223 -25.74 -15.77 -6.31
C ARG A 223 -26.02 -15.56 -4.84
N SER A 224 -26.79 -14.56 -4.54
CA SER A 224 -27.26 -14.30 -3.19
C SER A 224 -28.78 -14.48 -3.14
N PRO A 225 -29.29 -15.21 -2.16
CA PRO A 225 -30.72 -15.28 -1.90
C PRO A 225 -31.26 -13.92 -1.43
N LYS A 226 -32.53 -13.89 -1.13
CA LYS A 226 -33.17 -12.75 -0.47
C LYS A 226 -32.42 -12.36 0.80
N VAL A 227 -32.00 -11.10 0.89
CA VAL A 227 -31.27 -10.55 2.04
C VAL A 227 -32.14 -9.57 2.79
N ILE A 228 -32.33 -9.82 4.09
CA ILE A 228 -33.03 -8.91 5.00
C ILE A 228 -31.98 -8.18 5.83
N LEU A 229 -31.83 -6.87 5.60
CA LEU A 229 -30.81 -6.07 6.27
C LEU A 229 -31.10 -5.90 7.77
N PRO A 230 -30.11 -6.13 8.65
CA PRO A 230 -30.29 -5.91 10.08
C PRO A 230 -30.35 -4.42 10.44
N PRO A 231 -31.08 -4.03 11.51
CA PRO A 231 -31.38 -2.63 11.82
C PRO A 231 -30.19 -1.81 12.32
N ASN A 232 -29.11 -2.47 12.77
CA ASN A 232 -27.91 -1.79 13.28
C ASN A 232 -26.74 -1.81 12.30
N LEU A 233 -26.98 -2.22 11.06
CA LEU A 233 -25.95 -2.34 10.04
C LEU A 233 -25.35 -0.97 9.72
N ARG A 234 -24.03 -0.87 9.83
CA ARG A 234 -23.24 0.33 9.49
C ARG A 234 -22.43 0.15 8.23
N LYS A 235 -21.98 -1.09 7.96
CA LYS A 235 -21.17 -1.43 6.79
C LYS A 235 -21.78 -2.61 6.07
N LEU A 236 -21.90 -2.48 4.75
CA LEU A 236 -22.38 -3.53 3.88
C LEU A 236 -21.47 -3.67 2.67
N ARG A 237 -21.03 -4.91 2.41
CA ARG A 237 -20.30 -5.27 1.19
C ARG A 237 -21.05 -6.40 0.49
N PHE A 238 -21.43 -6.13 -0.75
CA PHE A 238 -21.97 -7.12 -1.66
C PHE A 238 -21.05 -7.32 -2.86
N ALA A 239 -20.54 -8.55 -3.02
CA ALA A 239 -19.84 -8.99 -4.21
C ALA A 239 -20.58 -10.18 -4.85
N THR A 240 -21.89 -10.03 -5.02
CA THR A 240 -22.80 -11.05 -5.55
C THR A 240 -24.05 -10.37 -6.06
N ILE A 241 -24.86 -11.11 -6.86
CA ILE A 241 -26.17 -10.63 -7.31
C ILE A 241 -27.20 -11.11 -6.30
N PRO A 242 -27.78 -10.23 -5.49
CA PRO A 242 -28.92 -10.62 -4.66
C PRO A 242 -30.16 -10.80 -5.53
N ASP A 243 -30.94 -11.86 -5.28
CA ASP A 243 -32.25 -12.02 -5.93
C ASP A 243 -33.21 -10.91 -5.50
N SER A 244 -33.09 -10.47 -4.26
CA SER A 244 -33.75 -9.26 -3.74
C SER A 244 -33.10 -8.77 -2.44
N ILE A 245 -33.10 -7.45 -2.25
CA ILE A 245 -32.73 -6.83 -0.99
C ILE A 245 -34.00 -6.26 -0.36
N GLU A 246 -34.43 -6.82 0.76
CA GLU A 246 -35.51 -6.23 1.54
C GLU A 246 -34.90 -5.43 2.69
N SER A 247 -35.12 -4.14 2.67
CA SER A 247 -34.89 -3.27 3.81
C SER A 247 -36.21 -2.74 4.32
N MET A 248 -36.56 -2.98 5.57
CA MET A 248 -37.69 -2.28 6.18
C MET A 248 -37.39 -0.77 6.21
N PRO A 249 -38.41 0.09 6.06
CA PRO A 249 -38.22 1.52 6.19
C PRO A 249 -37.45 1.85 7.50
N GLY A 250 -36.31 2.53 7.39
CA GLY A 250 -35.46 2.88 8.53
C GLY A 250 -34.38 1.88 8.92
N GLN A 251 -34.36 0.65 8.44
CA GLN A 251 -33.34 -0.35 8.80
C GLN A 251 -31.93 0.03 8.32
N ALA A 252 -31.80 0.61 7.12
CA ALA A 252 -30.51 1.08 6.62
C ALA A 252 -30.17 2.51 7.07
N ALA A 253 -30.92 3.10 8.00
CA ALA A 253 -30.68 4.47 8.49
C ALA A 253 -29.32 4.64 9.18
N LYS A 254 -28.73 3.56 9.73
CA LYS A 254 -27.40 3.59 10.35
C LYS A 254 -26.26 3.28 9.40
N MET A 255 -26.57 2.92 8.16
CA MET A 255 -25.55 2.55 7.18
C MET A 255 -24.70 3.75 6.80
N GLU A 256 -23.41 3.62 7.01
CA GLU A 256 -22.40 4.65 6.72
C GLU A 256 -21.51 4.29 5.53
N GLU A 257 -21.32 3.00 5.27
CA GLU A 257 -20.43 2.49 4.24
C GLU A 257 -21.10 1.38 3.43
N LEU A 258 -21.05 1.51 2.10
CA LEU A 258 -21.58 0.54 1.15
C LEU A 258 -20.54 0.23 0.09
N LEU A 259 -20.22 -1.05 -0.11
CA LEU A 259 -19.41 -1.54 -1.21
C LEU A 259 -20.24 -2.51 -2.06
N LEU A 260 -20.27 -2.28 -3.35
CA LEU A 260 -21.00 -3.06 -4.33
C LEU A 260 -20.06 -3.57 -5.43
N ALA A 261 -20.08 -4.88 -5.69
CA ALA A 261 -19.41 -5.50 -6.83
C ALA A 261 -20.40 -6.40 -7.56
N LEU A 262 -21.25 -5.79 -8.40
CA LEU A 262 -22.42 -6.41 -9.02
C LEU A 262 -22.30 -6.37 -10.57
N PRO A 263 -21.66 -7.36 -11.21
CA PRO A 263 -21.28 -7.28 -12.63
C PRO A 263 -22.44 -7.23 -13.61
N HIS A 264 -23.67 -7.53 -13.17
CA HIS A 264 -24.83 -7.66 -14.07
C HIS A 264 -25.84 -6.52 -13.99
N ILE A 265 -25.72 -5.63 -13.00
CA ILE A 265 -26.63 -4.49 -12.88
C ILE A 265 -26.40 -3.48 -14.00
N GLU A 266 -27.49 -2.95 -14.57
CA GLU A 266 -27.46 -1.91 -15.60
C GLU A 266 -27.80 -0.54 -15.02
N SER A 267 -28.62 -0.51 -13.96
CA SER A 267 -29.03 0.69 -13.24
C SER A 267 -28.78 0.57 -11.75
N PHE A 268 -28.31 1.67 -11.14
CA PHE A 268 -28.11 1.72 -9.69
C PHE A 268 -29.43 1.64 -8.91
N ASP A 269 -30.55 2.00 -9.52
CA ASP A 269 -31.89 1.90 -8.90
C ASP A 269 -32.35 0.46 -8.66
N GLU A 270 -31.81 -0.52 -9.43
CA GLU A 270 -32.11 -1.94 -9.24
C GLU A 270 -31.71 -2.48 -7.86
N ILE A 271 -30.76 -1.81 -7.20
CA ILE A 271 -30.24 -2.27 -5.89
C ILE A 271 -31.26 -2.08 -4.76
N GLY A 272 -32.17 -1.12 -4.90
CA GLY A 272 -33.27 -0.90 -3.93
C GLY A 272 -32.86 -0.43 -2.53
N ILE A 273 -31.57 -0.15 -2.27
CA ILE A 273 -31.08 0.26 -0.96
C ILE A 273 -31.41 1.74 -0.70
N VAL A 274 -32.02 2.01 0.46
CA VAL A 274 -32.28 3.35 0.97
C VAL A 274 -31.44 3.60 2.21
N ALA A 275 -30.33 4.32 2.07
CA ALA A 275 -29.35 4.60 3.12
C ALA A 275 -29.10 6.11 3.25
N PRO A 276 -29.96 6.87 3.93
CA PRO A 276 -29.92 8.33 3.96
C PRO A 276 -28.66 8.89 4.63
N ASN A 277 -27.99 8.11 5.49
CA ASN A 277 -26.77 8.51 6.21
C ASN A 277 -25.48 7.96 5.60
N LEU A 278 -25.56 7.45 4.37
CA LEU A 278 -24.40 6.89 3.67
C LEU A 278 -23.32 7.97 3.46
N LYS A 279 -22.10 7.67 3.89
CA LYS A 279 -20.93 8.55 3.81
C LYS A 279 -19.91 8.08 2.79
N ILE A 280 -19.76 6.75 2.65
CA ILE A 280 -18.77 6.10 1.80
C ILE A 280 -19.48 5.11 0.88
N LEU A 281 -19.30 5.28 -0.42
CA LEU A 281 -19.80 4.37 -1.45
C LEU A 281 -18.66 3.91 -2.36
N ASN A 282 -18.48 2.60 -2.43
CA ASN A 282 -17.55 1.96 -3.35
C ASN A 282 -18.34 1.07 -4.31
N ILE A 283 -18.15 1.27 -5.62
CA ILE A 283 -18.75 0.48 -6.69
C ILE A 283 -17.60 -0.14 -7.47
N GLU A 284 -17.54 -1.47 -7.52
CA GLU A 284 -16.44 -2.18 -8.16
C GLU A 284 -16.96 -3.27 -9.10
N TYR A 285 -16.29 -3.50 -10.23
CA TYR A 285 -16.57 -4.58 -11.18
C TYR A 285 -18.01 -4.58 -11.75
N CYS A 286 -18.68 -3.43 -11.80
CA CYS A 286 -20.03 -3.28 -12.36
C CYS A 286 -19.96 -2.86 -13.85
N GLY A 287 -19.42 -3.72 -14.71
CA GLY A 287 -19.14 -3.39 -16.12
C GLY A 287 -20.37 -3.14 -17.00
N LYS A 288 -21.57 -3.54 -16.56
CA LYS A 288 -22.83 -3.23 -17.28
C LYS A 288 -23.54 -1.98 -16.75
N LEU A 289 -23.11 -1.45 -15.61
CA LEU A 289 -23.74 -0.29 -15.00
C LEU A 289 -23.54 0.96 -15.89
N THR A 290 -24.62 1.49 -16.42
CA THR A 290 -24.65 2.70 -17.26
C THR A 290 -25.50 3.80 -16.66
N ASN A 291 -26.53 3.45 -15.87
CA ASN A 291 -27.41 4.41 -15.21
C ASN A 291 -27.04 4.56 -13.72
N TYR A 292 -26.54 5.73 -13.38
CA TYR A 292 -26.14 6.11 -12.02
C TYR A 292 -27.15 7.05 -11.33
N ASP A 293 -28.33 7.27 -11.90
CA ASP A 293 -29.30 8.24 -11.35
C ASP A 293 -29.70 7.95 -9.91
N GLY A 294 -29.74 6.68 -9.53
CA GLY A 294 -30.03 6.27 -8.16
C GLY A 294 -29.03 6.78 -7.11
N LEU A 295 -27.83 7.21 -7.50
CA LEU A 295 -26.85 7.82 -6.60
C LEU A 295 -27.32 9.16 -6.02
N LYS A 296 -28.21 9.86 -6.71
CA LYS A 296 -28.80 11.15 -6.27
C LYS A 296 -29.49 11.08 -4.92
N LYS A 297 -29.84 9.87 -4.46
CA LYS A 297 -30.45 9.61 -3.13
C LYS A 297 -29.49 9.81 -1.97
N PHE A 298 -28.15 9.76 -2.19
CA PHE A 298 -27.13 9.79 -1.14
C PHE A 298 -26.53 11.18 -0.93
N GLN A 299 -27.33 12.12 -0.47
CA GLN A 299 -26.93 13.54 -0.31
C GLN A 299 -25.81 13.78 0.71
N ASN A 300 -25.60 12.85 1.68
CA ASN A 300 -24.58 12.95 2.73
C ASN A 300 -23.24 12.30 2.36
N LEU A 301 -23.09 11.90 1.06
CA LEU A 301 -21.92 11.18 0.61
C LEU A 301 -20.66 12.05 0.70
N LYS A 302 -19.62 11.50 1.35
CA LYS A 302 -18.32 12.15 1.53
C LYS A 302 -17.24 11.55 0.63
N GLU A 303 -17.35 10.25 0.36
CA GLU A 303 -16.40 9.50 -0.47
C GLU A 303 -17.16 8.64 -1.48
N LEU A 304 -16.79 8.77 -2.75
CA LEU A 304 -17.29 7.96 -3.85
C LEU A 304 -16.11 7.35 -4.60
N SER A 305 -16.10 6.02 -4.72
CA SER A 305 -15.12 5.27 -5.50
C SER A 305 -15.83 4.37 -6.49
N ILE A 306 -15.49 4.49 -7.77
CA ILE A 306 -16.04 3.68 -8.87
C ILE A 306 -14.86 3.04 -9.59
N LYS A 307 -14.72 1.71 -9.50
CA LYS A 307 -13.59 0.98 -10.08
C LYS A 307 -14.06 -0.14 -10.98
N TYR A 308 -13.38 -0.29 -12.11
CA TYR A 308 -13.66 -1.35 -13.09
C TYR A 308 -15.13 -1.35 -13.53
N CYS A 309 -15.68 -0.15 -13.68
CA CYS A 309 -17.05 0.12 -14.13
C CYS A 309 -17.02 1.08 -15.31
N ASN A 310 -18.17 1.20 -16.01
CA ASN A 310 -18.34 2.25 -17.01
C ASN A 310 -18.26 3.64 -16.37
N TYR A 311 -17.74 4.60 -17.11
CA TYR A 311 -17.62 5.97 -16.61
C TYR A 311 -19.00 6.56 -16.26
N PRO A 312 -19.17 7.13 -15.06
CA PRO A 312 -20.46 7.64 -14.60
C PRO A 312 -20.78 9.01 -15.23
N ILE A 313 -21.17 9.02 -16.50
CA ILE A 313 -21.58 10.24 -17.20
C ILE A 313 -22.76 10.88 -16.48
N GLY A 314 -22.71 12.19 -16.34
CA GLY A 314 -23.81 12.97 -15.75
C GLY A 314 -23.93 12.86 -14.23
N VAL A 315 -23.18 11.98 -13.54
CA VAL A 315 -23.19 11.93 -12.07
C VAL A 315 -22.74 13.24 -11.46
N PHE A 316 -21.87 13.98 -12.14
CA PHE A 316 -21.35 15.27 -11.70
C PHE A 316 -22.00 16.48 -12.38
N ALA A 317 -23.06 16.25 -13.16
CA ALA A 317 -23.84 17.36 -13.71
C ALA A 317 -24.69 18.00 -12.62
N GLY A 318 -24.28 19.19 -12.17
CA GLY A 318 -24.94 19.90 -11.09
C GLY A 318 -24.45 19.45 -9.68
N ASN A 319 -24.77 20.23 -8.68
CA ASN A 319 -24.27 20.13 -7.30
C ASN A 319 -24.88 18.92 -6.51
N LEU A 320 -24.83 17.72 -7.11
CA LEU A 320 -25.54 16.52 -6.61
C LEU A 320 -25.00 16.00 -5.27
N PHE A 321 -23.70 16.22 -4.99
CA PHE A 321 -23.04 15.74 -3.78
C PHE A 321 -22.31 16.88 -3.05
N PRO A 322 -23.04 17.77 -2.39
CA PRO A 322 -22.42 18.97 -1.79
C PRO A 322 -21.37 18.68 -0.72
N GLU A 323 -21.48 17.53 -0.05
CA GLU A 323 -20.56 17.10 1.00
C GLU A 323 -19.38 16.24 0.49
N LEU A 324 -19.32 15.92 -0.82
CA LEU A 324 -18.30 15.03 -1.36
C LEU A 324 -16.90 15.67 -1.24
N LYS A 325 -16.01 14.92 -0.58
CA LYS A 325 -14.61 15.31 -0.33
C LYS A 325 -13.61 14.49 -1.13
N LYS A 326 -14.00 13.26 -1.50
CA LYS A 326 -13.13 12.33 -2.23
C LYS A 326 -13.90 11.66 -3.35
N PHE A 327 -13.33 11.73 -4.56
CA PHE A 327 -13.80 10.96 -5.71
C PHE A 327 -12.66 10.19 -6.35
N GLU A 328 -12.89 8.90 -6.56
CA GLU A 328 -12.01 8.00 -7.30
C GLU A 328 -12.76 7.33 -8.42
N TYR A 329 -12.22 7.37 -9.62
CA TYR A 329 -12.63 6.57 -10.75
C TYR A 329 -11.45 5.77 -11.29
N MET A 330 -11.67 4.47 -11.55
CA MET A 330 -10.73 3.61 -12.25
C MET A 330 -11.49 2.80 -13.30
N GLY A 331 -11.17 3.01 -14.57
CA GLY A 331 -11.73 2.27 -15.69
C GLY A 331 -11.31 0.80 -15.71
N THR A 332 -11.93 0.02 -16.59
CA THR A 332 -11.61 -1.40 -16.81
C THR A 332 -10.31 -1.56 -17.57
N ASP A 333 -9.49 -2.56 -17.22
CA ASP A 333 -8.38 -3.00 -18.04
C ASP A 333 -8.91 -3.83 -19.23
N TYR A 334 -8.23 -3.76 -20.38
CA TYR A 334 -8.61 -4.46 -21.62
C TYR A 334 -8.77 -5.99 -21.49
N ASP A 335 -8.13 -6.60 -20.48
CA ASP A 335 -8.10 -8.05 -20.29
C ASP A 335 -9.47 -8.67 -19.92
N PHE A 336 -10.46 -7.87 -19.52
CA PHE A 336 -11.79 -8.37 -19.19
C PHE A 336 -12.79 -8.39 -20.38
N GLY A 337 -12.32 -8.09 -21.60
CA GLY A 337 -13.16 -8.17 -22.82
C GLY A 337 -14.37 -7.23 -22.84
N ILE A 338 -14.45 -6.31 -21.89
CA ILE A 338 -15.45 -5.25 -21.87
C ILE A 338 -14.85 -4.10 -22.70
N PRO A 339 -15.39 -3.78 -23.87
CA PRO A 339 -14.93 -2.61 -24.61
C PRO A 339 -15.12 -1.40 -23.69
N ASP A 340 -14.08 -0.58 -23.54
CA ASP A 340 -14.21 0.75 -22.93
C ASP A 340 -15.26 1.52 -23.73
N PHE A 341 -16.53 1.35 -23.36
CA PHE A 341 -17.60 2.16 -23.91
C PHE A 341 -17.48 3.54 -23.26
N ILE A 342 -16.56 4.32 -23.81
CA ILE A 342 -16.57 5.73 -23.53
C ILE A 342 -17.46 6.34 -24.59
N PRO A 343 -18.56 6.93 -24.18
CA PRO A 343 -19.35 7.72 -25.08
C PRO A 343 -18.42 8.77 -25.70
N THR A 344 -18.38 8.78 -27.01
CA THR A 344 -17.71 9.83 -27.80
C THR A 344 -18.17 11.24 -27.43
N ASP A 345 -19.22 11.36 -26.65
CA ASP A 345 -19.89 12.60 -26.24
C ASP A 345 -19.37 13.24 -24.95
N LEU A 346 -18.34 12.66 -24.28
CA LEU A 346 -17.61 13.37 -23.20
C LEU A 346 -16.92 14.65 -23.72
N PHE A 347 -16.78 14.79 -25.02
CA PHE A 347 -16.10 15.91 -25.68
C PHE A 347 -16.88 17.23 -25.72
N GLY A 348 -18.10 17.28 -25.20
CA GLY A 348 -18.94 18.47 -25.27
C GLY A 348 -19.50 18.98 -23.93
N THR A 349 -19.30 18.25 -22.82
CA THR A 349 -19.85 18.64 -21.52
C THR A 349 -18.77 19.13 -20.58
N THR A 350 -18.94 20.32 -20.01
CA THR A 350 -18.11 20.81 -18.91
C THR A 350 -18.31 19.89 -17.71
N LEU A 351 -17.22 19.22 -17.26
CA LEU A 351 -17.26 18.40 -16.06
C LEU A 351 -17.11 19.32 -14.85
N GLU A 352 -18.20 19.56 -14.14
CA GLU A 352 -18.20 20.33 -12.89
C GLU A 352 -18.19 19.37 -11.70
N PHE A 353 -17.11 19.38 -10.96
CA PHE A 353 -17.00 18.58 -9.74
C PHE A 353 -17.56 19.32 -8.52
N PRO A 354 -18.00 18.57 -7.48
CA PRO A 354 -18.48 19.17 -6.25
C PRO A 354 -17.49 20.18 -5.64
N PRO A 355 -17.94 21.37 -5.18
CA PRO A 355 -17.05 22.45 -4.78
C PRO A 355 -16.23 22.14 -3.51
N ASN A 356 -16.64 21.16 -2.71
CA ASN A 356 -15.96 20.73 -1.49
C ASN A 356 -14.95 19.60 -1.71
N LEU A 357 -14.76 19.15 -2.96
CA LEU A 357 -13.86 18.06 -3.29
C LEU A 357 -12.41 18.44 -2.95
N LYS A 358 -11.75 17.55 -2.20
CA LYS A 358 -10.34 17.68 -1.79
C LYS A 358 -9.41 16.69 -2.48
N TYR A 359 -9.96 15.56 -2.89
CA TYR A 359 -9.24 14.46 -3.55
C TYR A 359 -9.98 14.05 -4.82
N LEU A 360 -9.28 14.07 -5.94
CA LEU A 360 -9.78 13.63 -7.25
C LEU A 360 -8.77 12.67 -7.87
N SER A 361 -9.20 11.46 -8.18
CA SER A 361 -8.42 10.47 -8.91
C SER A 361 -9.24 9.91 -10.05
N ILE A 362 -8.76 10.08 -11.29
CA ILE A 362 -9.38 9.55 -12.49
C ILE A 362 -8.33 8.75 -13.24
N LYS A 363 -8.56 7.43 -13.39
CA LYS A 363 -7.65 6.49 -14.03
C LYS A 363 -8.38 5.73 -15.13
N PHE A 364 -8.00 5.96 -16.37
CA PHE A 364 -8.46 5.16 -17.51
C PHE A 364 -7.41 4.09 -17.82
N ALA A 365 -7.86 2.88 -18.09
CA ALA A 365 -7.00 1.76 -18.43
C ALA A 365 -6.34 1.94 -19.81
N SER A 366 -7.09 2.44 -20.77
CA SER A 366 -6.60 2.80 -22.10
C SER A 366 -6.35 4.30 -22.24
N PHE A 367 -5.40 4.65 -23.10
CA PHE A 367 -5.10 6.04 -23.40
C PHE A 367 -6.25 6.67 -24.21
N MET A 368 -7.11 7.37 -23.50
CA MET A 368 -8.21 8.06 -24.09
C MET A 368 -7.84 9.49 -24.46
N ARG A 369 -8.33 9.95 -25.62
CA ARG A 369 -8.31 11.37 -25.97
C ARG A 369 -9.50 12.05 -25.27
N VAL A 370 -9.39 12.27 -23.99
CA VAL A 370 -10.34 13.15 -23.29
C VAL A 370 -9.75 14.54 -23.35
N ASP A 371 -10.43 15.44 -24.01
CA ASP A 371 -10.07 16.86 -23.98
C ASP A 371 -10.47 17.42 -22.61
N LEU A 372 -9.49 17.54 -21.72
CA LEU A 372 -9.69 18.13 -20.40
C LEU A 372 -9.60 19.66 -20.41
N SER A 373 -9.57 20.31 -21.57
CA SER A 373 -9.64 21.78 -21.66
C SER A 373 -10.92 22.32 -21.01
N THR A 374 -11.95 21.45 -20.92
CA THR A 374 -13.22 21.76 -20.26
C THR A 374 -13.29 21.35 -18.79
N LEU A 375 -12.21 20.79 -18.23
CA LEU A 375 -12.18 20.31 -16.84
C LEU A 375 -12.02 21.48 -15.86
N VAL A 376 -13.09 21.80 -15.14
CA VAL A 376 -13.06 22.81 -14.07
C VAL A 376 -12.73 22.13 -12.74
N LEU A 377 -11.49 22.32 -12.26
CA LEU A 377 -11.05 21.77 -10.98
C LEU A 377 -11.60 22.58 -9.81
N PRO A 378 -12.14 21.93 -8.76
CA PRO A 378 -12.62 22.63 -7.58
C PRO A 378 -11.52 23.43 -6.87
N SER A 379 -11.84 24.62 -6.40
CA SER A 379 -10.87 25.50 -5.72
C SER A 379 -10.31 24.92 -4.41
N LYS A 380 -11.03 23.99 -3.76
CA LYS A 380 -10.60 23.33 -2.52
C LYS A 380 -9.78 22.05 -2.77
N LEU A 381 -9.54 21.69 -4.03
CA LEU A 381 -8.81 20.47 -4.38
C LEU A 381 -7.37 20.54 -3.89
N LYS A 382 -6.94 19.48 -3.19
CA LYS A 382 -5.59 19.33 -2.66
C LYS A 382 -4.81 18.22 -3.34
N HIS A 383 -5.50 17.20 -3.82
CA HIS A 383 -4.91 16.01 -4.42
C HIS A 383 -5.55 15.71 -5.76
N LEU A 384 -4.72 15.60 -6.79
CA LEU A 384 -5.14 15.30 -8.16
C LEU A 384 -4.32 14.15 -8.73
N GLU A 385 -4.99 13.08 -9.15
CA GLU A 385 -4.40 12.00 -9.95
C GLU A 385 -5.16 11.83 -11.26
N LEU A 386 -4.45 11.90 -12.39
CA LEU A 386 -5.02 11.70 -13.73
C LEU A 386 -4.17 10.70 -14.52
N TRP A 387 -4.75 9.58 -14.96
CA TRP A 387 -4.07 8.57 -15.75
C TRP A 387 -4.83 8.27 -17.03
N GLY A 388 -4.09 8.07 -18.12
CA GLY A 388 -4.67 7.66 -19.40
C GLY A 388 -5.35 8.77 -20.20
N VAL A 389 -5.11 10.02 -19.86
CA VAL A 389 -5.77 11.18 -20.46
C VAL A 389 -4.75 12.01 -21.22
N LYS A 390 -5.04 12.40 -22.48
CA LYS A 390 -4.25 13.36 -23.23
C LYS A 390 -4.50 14.76 -22.64
N LEU A 391 -3.43 15.43 -22.23
CA LEU A 391 -3.51 16.72 -21.54
C LEU A 391 -2.64 17.77 -22.22
N GLY A 392 -3.23 18.94 -22.47
CA GLY A 392 -2.49 20.18 -22.70
C GLY A 392 -2.53 21.02 -21.41
N PHE A 393 -1.38 21.28 -20.80
CA PHE A 393 -1.32 22.10 -19.59
C PHE A 393 -1.66 23.55 -19.81
N GLY A 394 -1.60 24.05 -21.06
CA GLY A 394 -2.07 25.39 -21.39
C GLY A 394 -3.56 25.63 -21.09
N TYR A 395 -4.32 24.53 -21.05
CA TYR A 395 -5.75 24.58 -20.80
C TYR A 395 -6.15 24.08 -19.40
N LEU A 396 -5.27 23.34 -18.71
CA LEU A 396 -5.56 22.82 -17.37
C LEU A 396 -5.14 23.83 -16.31
N HIS A 397 -6.08 24.61 -15.81
CA HIS A 397 -5.83 25.50 -14.68
C HIS A 397 -5.74 24.71 -13.38
N LEU A 398 -4.52 24.46 -12.91
CA LEU A 398 -4.29 23.83 -11.62
C LEU A 398 -4.71 24.78 -10.49
N SER A 399 -5.55 24.30 -9.58
CA SER A 399 -5.97 25.08 -8.40
C SER A 399 -4.77 25.46 -7.52
N GLU A 400 -4.70 26.68 -7.02
CA GLU A 400 -3.66 27.19 -6.11
C GLU A 400 -3.60 26.44 -4.77
N ASN A 401 -4.62 25.66 -4.43
CA ASN A 401 -4.67 24.86 -3.22
C ASN A 401 -4.14 23.43 -3.40
N LEU A 402 -3.72 23.05 -4.61
CA LEU A 402 -3.14 21.74 -4.87
C LEU A 402 -1.80 21.56 -4.14
N GLU A 403 -1.72 20.48 -3.37
CA GLU A 403 -0.52 20.03 -2.66
C GLU A 403 0.13 18.82 -3.33
N TYR A 404 -0.68 17.99 -4.03
CA TYR A 404 -0.25 16.75 -4.67
C TYR A 404 -0.83 16.65 -6.08
N VAL A 405 0.04 16.44 -7.06
CA VAL A 405 -0.35 16.16 -8.46
C VAL A 405 0.42 14.96 -8.98
N ARG A 406 -0.32 13.99 -9.52
CA ARG A 406 0.24 12.84 -10.22
C ARG A 406 -0.48 12.64 -11.55
N ILE A 407 0.25 12.77 -12.64
CA ILE A 407 -0.32 12.68 -13.98
C ILE A 407 0.43 11.63 -14.77
N ARG A 408 -0.31 10.76 -15.48
CA ARG A 408 0.19 9.83 -16.47
C ARG A 408 -0.62 9.97 -17.75
N SER A 409 0.01 10.45 -18.80
CA SER A 409 -0.62 10.79 -20.07
C SER A 409 0.13 10.15 -21.24
N PRO A 410 -0.51 9.84 -22.38
CA PRO A 410 0.21 9.49 -23.59
C PRO A 410 1.03 10.68 -24.10
N GLU A 411 0.47 11.88 -24.05
CA GLU A 411 1.10 13.12 -24.52
C GLU A 411 0.83 14.23 -23.53
N LEU A 412 1.84 15.06 -23.28
CA LEU A 412 1.76 16.22 -22.41
C LEU A 412 2.40 17.43 -23.11
N GLU A 413 1.67 18.51 -23.14
CA GLU A 413 2.10 19.78 -23.67
C GLU A 413 2.16 20.83 -22.56
N PHE A 414 3.31 21.48 -22.44
CA PHE A 414 3.52 22.58 -21.50
C PHE A 414 3.70 23.87 -22.30
N ASP A 415 2.79 24.80 -22.14
CA ASP A 415 2.89 26.12 -22.71
C ASP A 415 3.73 27.08 -21.85
N ASP A 416 3.98 28.26 -22.36
CA ASP A 416 4.79 29.29 -21.69
C ASP A 416 4.12 29.81 -20.39
N ASN A 417 2.83 29.64 -20.23
CA ASN A 417 2.06 30.12 -19.09
C ASN A 417 1.95 29.11 -17.96
N PHE A 418 2.33 27.84 -18.22
CA PHE A 418 2.23 26.82 -17.20
C PHE A 418 3.07 27.17 -15.98
N ARG A 419 2.44 27.13 -14.80
CA ARG A 419 3.09 27.32 -13.50
C ARG A 419 2.61 26.27 -12.54
N ILE A 420 3.55 25.72 -11.77
CA ILE A 420 3.22 24.80 -10.66
C ILE A 420 2.65 25.64 -9.51
N PRO A 421 1.47 25.30 -8.95
CA PRO A 421 0.85 26.03 -7.84
C PRO A 421 1.78 26.20 -6.63
N GLN A 422 1.68 27.32 -5.93
CA GLN A 422 2.61 27.69 -4.84
C GLN A 422 2.54 26.75 -3.63
N LYS A 423 1.39 26.08 -3.39
CA LYS A 423 1.24 25.12 -2.29
C LYS A 423 1.66 23.71 -2.63
N MET A 424 2.15 23.46 -3.85
CA MET A 424 2.55 22.14 -4.32
C MET A 424 3.72 21.59 -3.51
N LYS A 425 3.56 20.36 -3.01
CA LYS A 425 4.60 19.57 -2.33
C LYS A 425 5.11 18.43 -3.20
N TYR A 426 4.21 17.80 -3.95
CA TYR A 426 4.51 16.63 -4.76
C TYR A 426 3.99 16.83 -6.18
N PHE A 427 4.90 16.86 -7.16
CA PHE A 427 4.56 16.98 -8.57
C PHE A 427 5.22 15.86 -9.36
N GLN A 428 4.41 14.93 -9.85
CA GLN A 428 4.85 13.81 -10.69
C GLN A 428 4.10 13.81 -12.00
N VAL A 429 4.84 13.76 -13.11
CA VAL A 429 4.29 13.67 -14.46
C VAL A 429 5.00 12.58 -15.24
N THR A 430 4.23 11.73 -15.90
CA THR A 430 4.74 10.67 -16.78
C THR A 430 4.01 10.74 -18.11
N ALA A 431 4.74 10.77 -19.23
CA ALA A 431 4.16 10.72 -20.55
C ALA A 431 5.00 9.90 -21.53
N ASN A 432 4.37 9.45 -22.63
CA ASN A 432 5.15 8.88 -23.73
C ASN A 432 5.88 9.99 -24.49
N TYR A 433 5.20 11.11 -24.71
CA TYR A 433 5.75 12.28 -25.38
C TYR A 433 5.52 13.52 -24.53
N PHE A 434 6.57 14.35 -24.43
CA PHE A 434 6.50 15.67 -23.83
C PHE A 434 6.76 16.71 -24.90
N TYR A 435 5.90 17.70 -24.96
CA TYR A 435 6.06 18.88 -25.80
C TYR A 435 6.22 20.09 -24.88
N PHE A 436 7.37 20.75 -25.01
CA PHE A 436 7.64 21.98 -24.28
C PHE A 436 7.78 23.10 -25.32
N GLU A 437 6.89 24.09 -25.26
CA GLU A 437 7.13 25.34 -26.00
C GLU A 437 8.32 26.05 -25.39
N THR A 438 8.36 26.14 -24.06
CA THR A 438 9.54 26.53 -23.30
C THR A 438 9.68 25.67 -22.05
N SER A 439 10.87 25.64 -21.45
CA SER A 439 11.09 24.97 -20.17
C SER A 439 11.02 25.93 -18.97
N ASP A 440 10.37 27.07 -19.15
CA ASP A 440 10.34 28.18 -18.18
C ASP A 440 9.70 27.81 -16.84
N PHE A 441 8.82 26.81 -16.81
CA PHE A 441 8.25 26.33 -15.54
C PHE A 441 9.34 25.87 -14.55
N MET A 442 10.48 25.35 -15.04
CA MET A 442 11.61 24.97 -14.20
C MET A 442 12.29 26.15 -13.51
N TYR A 443 12.06 27.38 -13.98
CA TYR A 443 12.62 28.59 -13.36
C TYR A 443 11.77 29.13 -12.20
N HIS A 444 10.53 28.62 -12.09
CA HIS A 444 9.51 29.10 -11.17
C HIS A 444 8.96 27.99 -10.29
N LEU A 445 9.83 27.10 -9.80
CA LEU A 445 9.42 26.03 -8.90
C LEU A 445 8.97 26.63 -7.54
N PRO A 446 7.82 26.18 -6.97
CA PRO A 446 7.31 26.72 -5.72
C PRO A 446 8.22 26.37 -4.53
N ASP A 447 8.34 27.28 -3.58
CA ASP A 447 9.22 27.13 -2.41
C ASP A 447 8.86 25.94 -1.51
N GLY A 448 7.59 25.50 -1.51
CA GLY A 448 7.10 24.35 -0.74
C GLY A 448 7.30 22.99 -1.42
N LEU A 449 7.83 22.94 -2.65
CA LEU A 449 7.96 21.69 -3.41
C LEU A 449 9.00 20.77 -2.79
N GLU A 450 8.60 19.54 -2.44
CA GLU A 450 9.44 18.51 -1.81
C GLU A 450 9.87 17.42 -2.79
N HIS A 451 9.02 17.11 -3.78
CA HIS A 451 9.22 16.05 -4.76
C HIS A 451 8.86 16.54 -6.16
N LEU A 452 9.82 16.44 -7.08
CA LEU A 452 9.64 16.71 -8.51
C LEU A 452 10.05 15.48 -9.32
N GLN A 453 9.11 14.93 -10.09
CA GLN A 453 9.39 13.79 -10.96
C GLN A 453 8.81 14.02 -12.37
N LEU A 454 9.65 13.95 -13.37
CA LEU A 454 9.31 13.98 -14.78
C LEU A 454 9.81 12.70 -15.44
N VAL A 455 8.92 11.95 -16.08
CA VAL A 455 9.25 10.67 -16.72
C VAL A 455 8.73 10.67 -18.14
N SER A 456 9.63 10.68 -19.11
CA SER A 456 9.31 10.39 -20.51
C SER A 456 9.48 8.89 -20.77
N ARG A 457 8.57 8.26 -21.53
CA ARG A 457 8.74 6.87 -21.97
C ARG A 457 9.48 6.77 -23.32
N LYS A 458 9.44 7.82 -24.09
CA LYS A 458 10.25 8.02 -25.29
C LYS A 458 11.13 9.24 -25.05
N ASP A 459 12.26 9.33 -25.76
CA ASP A 459 13.20 10.43 -25.55
C ASP A 459 12.50 11.78 -25.64
N GLY A 460 12.40 12.46 -24.50
CA GLY A 460 11.84 13.81 -24.41
C GLY A 460 12.93 14.86 -24.62
N ASP A 461 12.63 15.93 -25.32
CA ASP A 461 13.52 17.08 -25.43
C ASP A 461 12.96 18.24 -24.60
N MET A 462 13.70 18.68 -23.60
CA MET A 462 13.35 19.86 -22.80
C MET A 462 13.90 21.16 -23.40
N GLY A 463 14.45 21.11 -24.61
CA GLY A 463 15.00 22.27 -25.26
C GLY A 463 16.21 22.86 -24.54
N GLN A 464 16.35 24.20 -24.58
CA GLN A 464 17.46 24.92 -23.96
C GLN A 464 17.09 25.35 -22.52
N LEU A 465 17.78 24.78 -21.55
CA LEU A 465 17.76 25.29 -20.17
C LEU A 465 18.84 26.38 -20.02
N TYR A 466 18.41 27.61 -19.96
CA TYR A 466 19.30 28.78 -19.92
C TYR A 466 19.92 29.08 -18.57
N ASN A 467 20.35 28.05 -17.82
CA ASN A 467 21.12 28.27 -16.59
C ASN A 467 20.36 29.10 -15.50
N LYS A 468 19.02 29.17 -15.57
CA LYS A 468 18.16 29.98 -14.71
C LYS A 468 17.43 29.19 -13.63
N VAL A 469 17.58 27.85 -13.60
CA VAL A 469 16.87 26.99 -12.63
C VAL A 469 17.21 27.43 -11.20
N GLN A 470 16.16 27.72 -10.41
CA GLN A 470 16.26 28.01 -8.99
C GLN A 470 15.62 26.86 -8.21
N TRP A 471 16.44 26.16 -7.43
CA TRP A 471 15.98 25.01 -6.66
C TRP A 471 15.40 25.45 -5.33
N PRO A 472 14.12 25.10 -5.01
CA PRO A 472 13.56 25.35 -3.69
C PRO A 472 14.36 24.61 -2.62
N LYS A 473 14.52 25.22 -1.44
CA LYS A 473 15.23 24.57 -0.31
C LYS A 473 14.49 23.37 0.23
N SER A 474 13.16 23.32 0.07
CA SER A 474 12.29 22.20 0.45
C SER A 474 12.47 20.97 -0.45
N LEU A 475 12.96 21.14 -1.69
CA LEU A 475 13.03 20.04 -2.67
C LEU A 475 14.09 19.02 -2.27
N LYS A 476 13.62 17.81 -1.95
CA LYS A 476 14.43 16.68 -1.51
C LYS A 476 14.64 15.63 -2.58
N ILE A 477 13.64 15.41 -3.41
CA ILE A 477 13.62 14.34 -4.41
C ILE A 477 13.46 14.94 -5.81
N PHE A 478 14.42 14.66 -6.67
CA PHE A 478 14.36 15.02 -8.08
C PHE A 478 14.58 13.79 -8.95
N ARG A 479 13.60 13.47 -9.79
CA ARG A 479 13.64 12.35 -10.73
C ARG A 479 13.38 12.83 -12.15
N LEU A 480 14.29 12.53 -13.05
CA LEU A 480 14.22 12.92 -14.45
C LEU A 480 14.59 11.74 -15.34
N HIS A 481 13.61 11.18 -16.03
CA HIS A 481 13.82 9.97 -16.81
C HIS A 481 13.61 10.23 -18.31
N TYR A 482 14.61 9.86 -19.12
CA TYR A 482 14.61 9.87 -20.59
C TYR A 482 14.38 11.27 -21.19
N PHE A 483 15.01 12.28 -20.59
CA PHE A 483 15.08 13.62 -21.16
C PHE A 483 16.48 13.98 -21.63
N SER A 484 16.55 14.71 -22.73
CA SER A 484 17.76 15.37 -23.20
C SER A 484 17.63 16.88 -23.04
N PHE A 485 18.78 17.54 -22.89
CA PHE A 485 18.90 18.99 -22.83
C PHE A 485 19.93 19.47 -23.86
N ASN A 486 19.76 20.66 -24.37
CA ASN A 486 20.76 21.33 -25.17
C ASN A 486 21.34 22.54 -24.39
N PRO A 487 22.65 22.59 -24.08
CA PRO A 487 23.67 21.58 -24.33
C PRO A 487 23.52 20.34 -23.41
N ARG A 488 24.02 19.19 -23.85
CA ARG A 488 23.93 17.88 -23.15
C ARG A 488 24.84 17.83 -21.92
N SER A 489 24.58 18.68 -20.95
CA SER A 489 25.35 18.79 -19.73
C SER A 489 24.45 18.99 -18.50
N LEU A 490 24.62 18.15 -17.48
CA LEU A 490 23.93 18.29 -16.19
C LEU A 490 24.34 19.56 -15.41
N ALA A 491 25.45 20.19 -15.79
CA ALA A 491 25.93 21.43 -15.16
C ALA A 491 24.92 22.59 -15.29
N PHE A 492 24.11 22.58 -16.37
CA PHE A 492 23.06 23.59 -16.58
C PHE A 492 21.93 23.51 -15.59
N LEU A 493 21.69 22.35 -14.98
CA LEU A 493 20.71 22.18 -13.91
C LEU A 493 21.14 22.85 -12.60
N LYS A 494 22.42 23.27 -12.46
CA LYS A 494 22.96 23.87 -11.22
C LYS A 494 22.60 23.08 -9.95
N LEU A 495 22.60 21.75 -10.02
CA LEU A 495 22.22 20.88 -8.91
C LEU A 495 23.05 21.14 -7.64
N SER A 496 24.31 21.58 -7.80
CA SER A 496 25.19 21.91 -6.65
C SER A 496 24.64 23.00 -5.72
N LYS A 497 23.69 23.82 -6.18
CA LYS A 497 23.04 24.87 -5.41
C LYS A 497 21.74 24.40 -4.73
N SER A 498 21.33 23.16 -4.94
CA SER A 498 20.12 22.58 -4.37
C SER A 498 20.35 21.92 -3.00
N CYS A 499 19.26 21.59 -2.32
CA CYS A 499 19.23 20.81 -1.08
C CYS A 499 18.77 19.35 -1.33
N LEU A 500 18.90 18.85 -2.56
CA LEU A 500 18.43 17.53 -2.96
C LEU A 500 19.14 16.42 -2.18
N GLU A 501 18.34 15.48 -1.69
CA GLU A 501 18.80 14.27 -1.00
C GLU A 501 18.77 13.05 -1.93
N GLU A 502 17.82 13.01 -2.87
CA GLU A 502 17.70 11.96 -3.88
C GLU A 502 17.71 12.56 -5.27
N ILE A 503 18.60 12.05 -6.13
CA ILE A 503 18.69 12.40 -7.55
C ILE A 503 18.62 11.10 -8.34
N ASP A 504 17.59 10.94 -9.19
CA ASP A 504 17.40 9.80 -10.08
C ASP A 504 17.27 10.31 -11.52
N ILE A 505 18.32 10.14 -12.32
CA ILE A 505 18.33 10.54 -13.72
C ILE A 505 18.55 9.31 -14.58
N ARG A 506 17.63 9.07 -15.52
CA ARG A 506 17.69 7.91 -16.42
C ARG A 506 17.55 8.34 -17.87
N GLY A 507 18.28 7.67 -18.74
CA GLY A 507 18.30 8.00 -20.18
C GLY A 507 19.07 9.28 -20.47
N GLY A 508 18.96 9.76 -21.72
CA GLY A 508 19.71 10.91 -22.21
C GLY A 508 21.14 10.57 -22.65
N HIS A 509 21.84 11.58 -23.21
CA HIS A 509 23.16 11.40 -23.82
C HIS A 509 24.23 12.30 -23.15
N TYR A 510 24.50 12.00 -21.88
CA TYR A 510 25.45 12.77 -21.06
C TYR A 510 26.78 12.05 -20.98
N LYS A 511 27.83 12.54 -21.67
CA LYS A 511 29.13 11.85 -21.71
C LYS A 511 29.92 11.90 -20.40
N ARG A 512 29.73 12.94 -19.59
CA ARG A 512 30.50 13.18 -18.36
C ARG A 512 29.57 13.52 -17.20
N LEU A 513 29.88 12.94 -16.05
CA LEU A 513 29.31 13.36 -14.76
C LEU A 513 30.43 13.99 -13.93
N ASN A 514 30.32 15.27 -13.63
CA ASN A 514 31.20 15.93 -12.68
C ASN A 514 30.53 15.98 -11.31
N ALA A 515 31.11 15.32 -10.31
CA ALA A 515 30.65 15.32 -8.94
C ALA A 515 30.49 16.74 -8.35
N ASP A 516 31.33 17.71 -8.81
CA ASP A 516 31.25 19.10 -8.34
C ASP A 516 29.97 19.81 -8.75
N SER A 517 29.24 19.28 -9.72
CA SER A 517 27.91 19.77 -10.11
C SER A 517 26.75 19.24 -9.22
N LEU A 518 27.02 18.29 -8.31
CA LEU A 518 26.02 17.69 -7.42
C LEU A 518 25.95 18.42 -6.06
N PRO A 519 24.82 18.40 -5.35
CA PRO A 519 24.70 18.98 -4.02
C PRO A 519 25.38 18.12 -2.96
N LYS A 520 25.92 18.76 -1.91
CA LYS A 520 26.53 18.04 -0.76
C LYS A 520 25.49 17.26 0.07
N SER A 521 24.21 17.61 -0.05
CA SER A 521 23.10 16.97 0.65
C SER A 521 22.71 15.61 0.08
N VAL A 522 23.20 15.24 -1.13
CA VAL A 522 22.78 14.02 -1.81
C VAL A 522 23.10 12.76 -1.00
N ARG A 523 22.08 11.93 -0.78
CA ARG A 523 22.16 10.64 -0.09
C ARG A 523 22.00 9.47 -1.06
N VAL A 524 21.18 9.64 -2.10
CA VAL A 524 20.92 8.63 -3.12
C VAL A 524 21.14 9.23 -4.49
N LEU A 525 22.06 8.65 -5.25
CA LEU A 525 22.36 9.04 -6.62
C LEU A 525 22.15 7.85 -7.56
N ILE A 526 21.15 7.96 -8.44
CA ILE A 526 20.80 6.94 -9.43
C ILE A 526 21.00 7.53 -10.82
N LEU A 527 21.87 6.90 -11.61
CA LEU A 527 22.20 7.28 -12.98
C LEU A 527 22.11 6.02 -13.85
N LYS A 528 21.04 5.91 -14.65
CA LYS A 528 20.76 4.69 -15.43
C LYS A 528 20.60 5.02 -16.92
N LYS A 529 21.27 4.27 -17.80
CA LYS A 529 21.16 4.40 -19.28
C LYS A 529 21.50 5.81 -19.79
N MET A 530 22.44 6.51 -19.18
CA MET A 530 22.73 7.91 -19.49
C MET A 530 23.82 8.13 -20.54
N GLY A 531 24.43 7.06 -21.05
CA GLY A 531 25.56 7.18 -21.98
C GLY A 531 26.85 7.78 -21.36
N ILE A 532 26.95 7.80 -20.02
CA ILE A 532 28.12 8.30 -19.29
C ILE A 532 29.33 7.44 -19.64
N GLN A 533 30.46 8.14 -19.97
CA GLN A 533 31.75 7.53 -20.28
C GLN A 533 32.79 7.85 -19.21
N GLU A 534 32.56 8.91 -18.44
CA GLU A 534 33.52 9.41 -17.45
C GLU A 534 32.79 9.97 -16.22
N LEU A 535 33.23 9.50 -15.06
CA LEU A 535 32.95 10.09 -13.75
C LEU A 535 34.17 10.92 -13.35
N CYS A 536 33.97 12.18 -13.01
CA CYS A 536 35.06 13.10 -12.66
C CYS A 536 34.64 14.04 -11.52
N GLY A 537 35.59 14.89 -11.07
CA GLY A 537 35.37 15.77 -9.91
C GLY A 537 35.56 15.08 -8.57
N SER A 538 35.28 15.80 -7.49
CA SER A 538 35.51 15.33 -6.12
C SER A 538 34.27 14.67 -5.54
N PHE A 539 34.16 13.36 -5.68
CA PHE A 539 33.08 12.58 -5.00
C PHE A 539 33.26 12.54 -3.49
N GLU A 540 34.50 12.66 -2.97
CA GLU A 540 34.78 12.68 -1.52
C GLU A 540 33.98 13.76 -0.78
N ARG A 541 33.66 14.87 -1.43
CA ARG A 541 32.87 15.96 -0.83
C ARG A 541 31.42 15.62 -0.58
N LEU A 542 30.92 14.51 -1.13
CA LEU A 542 29.54 14.03 -0.98
C LEU A 542 29.40 13.15 0.26
N ASN A 543 29.76 13.68 1.43
CA ASN A 543 29.85 12.95 2.69
C ASN A 543 28.53 12.30 3.17
N ASN A 544 27.40 12.70 2.61
CA ASN A 544 26.07 12.14 2.90
C ASN A 544 25.67 11.02 1.93
N LEU A 545 26.47 10.75 0.88
CA LEU A 545 26.11 9.80 -0.17
C LEU A 545 26.12 8.37 0.40
N ASN A 546 24.93 7.80 0.50
CA ASN A 546 24.70 6.45 1.03
C ASN A 546 24.60 5.40 -0.08
N LYS A 547 23.96 5.76 -1.20
CA LYS A 547 23.75 4.85 -2.34
C LYS A 547 24.21 5.52 -3.64
N LEU A 548 25.12 4.85 -4.34
CA LEU A 548 25.59 5.24 -5.68
C LEU A 548 25.24 4.13 -6.67
N LEU A 549 24.29 4.37 -7.55
CA LEU A 549 23.86 3.45 -8.60
C LEU A 549 24.17 4.08 -9.96
N VAL A 550 25.21 3.59 -10.62
CA VAL A 550 25.57 3.99 -12.00
C VAL A 550 25.49 2.73 -12.85
N THR A 551 24.44 2.60 -13.64
CA THR A 551 24.16 1.34 -14.35
C THR A 551 23.85 1.57 -15.84
N HIS A 552 24.10 0.56 -16.68
CA HIS A 552 23.85 0.59 -18.11
C HIS A 552 24.54 1.80 -18.80
N THR A 553 25.80 2.01 -18.50
CA THR A 553 26.66 3.08 -19.05
C THR A 553 27.96 2.50 -19.63
N ASN A 554 28.85 3.32 -20.15
CA ASN A 554 30.10 2.84 -20.71
C ASN A 554 31.30 3.43 -19.95
N LEU A 555 31.62 2.84 -18.81
CA LEU A 555 32.75 3.26 -17.97
C LEU A 555 34.04 2.43 -18.22
N ARG A 556 34.18 1.82 -19.40
CA ARG A 556 35.30 0.92 -19.72
C ARG A 556 36.68 1.50 -19.38
N ASN A 557 36.86 2.80 -19.66
CA ASN A 557 38.14 3.50 -19.48
C ASN A 557 38.13 4.43 -18.25
N GLN A 558 37.25 4.17 -17.27
CA GLN A 558 37.13 5.00 -16.08
C GLN A 558 38.42 4.92 -15.25
N ALA A 559 39.06 6.07 -15.05
CA ALA A 559 40.18 6.21 -14.13
C ALA A 559 39.71 6.06 -12.65
N PRO A 560 40.57 5.64 -11.75
CA PRO A 560 40.27 5.65 -10.31
C PRO A 560 39.85 7.04 -9.85
N ILE A 561 38.77 7.07 -9.04
CA ILE A 561 38.27 8.27 -8.37
C ILE A 561 38.08 7.96 -6.88
N LYS A 562 38.27 8.96 -6.05
CA LYS A 562 38.02 8.82 -4.62
C LYS A 562 36.54 8.97 -4.33
N LEU A 563 35.95 7.97 -3.66
CA LEU A 563 34.56 7.93 -3.23
C LEU A 563 34.43 8.20 -1.73
N PRO A 564 33.27 8.69 -1.23
CA PRO A 564 33.03 8.87 0.21
C PRO A 564 32.71 7.53 0.88
N VAL A 565 33.69 6.64 0.96
CA VAL A 565 33.53 5.24 1.36
C VAL A 565 33.01 5.06 2.80
N SER A 566 33.18 6.07 3.66
CA SER A 566 32.67 6.05 5.03
C SER A 566 31.14 6.11 5.11
N SER A 567 30.48 6.75 4.15
CA SER A 567 29.03 6.93 4.12
C SER A 567 28.30 5.96 3.19
N LEU A 568 29.01 5.35 2.23
CA LEU A 568 28.41 4.48 1.22
C LEU A 568 28.05 3.10 1.77
N SER A 569 26.76 2.74 1.70
CA SER A 569 26.26 1.38 1.97
C SER A 569 26.09 0.54 0.70
N LEU A 570 25.85 1.18 -0.45
CA LEU A 570 25.65 0.50 -1.73
C LEU A 570 26.35 1.23 -2.88
N ILE A 571 27.14 0.48 -3.63
CA ILE A 571 27.70 0.91 -4.93
C ILE A 571 27.24 -0.12 -5.97
N ASP A 572 26.45 0.30 -6.95
CA ASP A 572 25.95 -0.56 -8.03
C ASP A 572 26.47 -0.05 -9.37
N LEU A 573 27.37 -0.83 -9.98
CA LEU A 573 28.04 -0.56 -11.26
C LEU A 573 27.71 -1.64 -12.30
N ARG A 574 26.58 -2.33 -12.17
CA ARG A 574 26.19 -3.38 -13.11
C ARG A 574 25.93 -2.82 -14.50
N TYR A 575 26.29 -3.58 -15.51
CA TYR A 575 26.08 -3.23 -16.94
C TYR A 575 26.84 -1.96 -17.38
N CYS A 576 27.99 -1.67 -16.75
CA CYS A 576 28.80 -0.48 -17.08
C CYS A 576 29.98 -0.77 -18.00
N LYS A 577 30.06 -1.93 -18.64
CA LYS A 577 31.20 -2.40 -19.42
C LYS A 577 32.54 -2.34 -18.65
N LEU A 578 32.46 -2.51 -17.32
CA LEU A 578 33.61 -2.53 -16.45
C LEU A 578 34.10 -3.96 -16.28
N ASP A 579 35.41 -4.15 -16.48
CA ASP A 579 36.12 -5.34 -16.03
C ASP A 579 36.25 -5.30 -14.51
N THR A 580 36.01 -6.45 -13.85
CA THR A 580 36.25 -6.60 -12.40
C THR A 580 37.69 -6.36 -11.98
N LYS A 581 38.65 -6.43 -12.91
CA LYS A 581 40.08 -6.14 -12.78
C LYS A 581 40.44 -4.69 -13.16
N SER A 582 39.50 -3.88 -13.63
CA SER A 582 39.78 -2.50 -13.99
C SER A 582 40.34 -1.72 -12.79
N PRO A 583 41.31 -0.79 -13.01
CA PRO A 583 41.90 0.01 -11.93
C PRO A 583 40.85 0.72 -11.06
N PHE A 584 39.77 1.17 -11.68
CA PHE A 584 38.65 1.81 -10.98
C PHE A 584 37.92 0.84 -10.02
N VAL A 585 37.59 -0.37 -10.46
CA VAL A 585 36.89 -1.36 -9.58
C VAL A 585 37.83 -1.85 -8.49
N VAL A 586 39.12 -2.03 -8.79
CA VAL A 586 40.15 -2.43 -7.83
C VAL A 586 40.31 -1.37 -6.74
N SER A 587 40.38 -0.07 -7.09
CA SER A 587 40.47 1.00 -6.09
C SER A 587 39.26 1.04 -5.18
N ILE A 588 38.04 0.88 -5.70
CA ILE A 588 36.83 0.83 -4.87
C ILE A 588 36.88 -0.36 -3.90
N ARG A 589 37.33 -1.54 -4.34
CA ARG A 589 37.43 -2.73 -3.49
C ARG A 589 38.45 -2.55 -2.36
N GLN A 590 39.51 -1.83 -2.61
CA GLN A 590 40.55 -1.55 -1.60
C GLN A 590 40.09 -0.54 -0.55
N GLU A 591 39.36 0.47 -0.98
CA GLU A 591 38.97 1.61 -0.13
C GLU A 591 37.62 1.40 0.58
N LYS A 592 36.72 0.52 0.05
CA LYS A 592 35.37 0.34 0.58
C LYS A 592 35.35 -0.16 2.01
N ASN A 593 34.40 0.33 2.81
CA ASN A 593 34.10 -0.20 4.14
C ASN A 593 33.63 -1.66 4.06
N LYS A 594 33.84 -2.46 5.13
CA LYS A 594 33.36 -3.85 5.22
C LYS A 594 31.85 -3.98 4.99
N ASN A 595 31.08 -2.98 5.41
CA ASN A 595 29.62 -2.95 5.29
C ASN A 595 29.12 -2.43 3.92
N THR A 596 30.00 -1.95 3.04
CA THR A 596 29.60 -1.46 1.72
C THR A 596 29.39 -2.61 0.75
N CYS A 597 28.16 -2.75 0.24
CA CYS A 597 27.83 -3.71 -0.82
C CYS A 597 28.25 -3.16 -2.18
N LEU A 598 29.20 -3.81 -2.85
CA LEU A 598 29.63 -3.48 -4.20
C LEU A 598 29.07 -4.49 -5.20
N LYS A 599 28.25 -4.02 -6.15
CA LYS A 599 27.68 -4.83 -7.23
C LYS A 599 28.36 -4.46 -8.56
N VAL A 600 29.15 -5.38 -9.12
CA VAL A 600 29.74 -5.29 -10.45
C VAL A 600 29.41 -6.59 -11.16
N LYS A 601 28.79 -6.51 -12.32
CA LYS A 601 28.49 -7.67 -13.16
C LYS A 601 29.01 -7.38 -14.57
N GLU A 602 29.88 -8.25 -15.05
CA GLU A 602 30.20 -8.34 -16.47
C GLU A 602 28.96 -8.87 -17.19
N SER A 603 28.48 -8.20 -18.19
CA SER A 603 27.49 -8.76 -19.09
C SER A 603 27.79 -8.37 -20.52
N ASP A 604 27.92 -9.39 -21.35
CA ASP A 604 28.01 -9.28 -22.80
C ASP A 604 26.62 -9.15 -23.47
N PHE A 605 25.55 -8.94 -22.70
CA PHE A 605 24.20 -9.00 -23.25
C PHE A 605 23.48 -7.65 -23.23
N TRP A 606 23.53 -6.97 -24.34
CA TRP A 606 22.48 -6.05 -24.77
C TRP A 606 21.31 -6.86 -25.36
N GLY A 607 20.64 -7.65 -24.55
CA GLY A 607 19.41 -8.33 -24.95
C GLY A 607 18.23 -7.36 -24.81
N MET A 608 17.49 -7.23 -25.89
CA MET A 608 16.23 -6.50 -26.03
C MET A 608 15.09 -7.13 -25.18
N SER A 609 15.16 -7.16 -23.85
CA SER A 609 14.10 -7.76 -23.06
C SER A 609 13.50 -6.89 -21.97
N ASP A 610 13.83 -5.60 -21.89
CA ASP A 610 13.19 -4.67 -20.94
C ASP A 610 12.30 -3.64 -21.68
N MET A 611 11.62 -4.05 -22.73
CA MET A 611 10.52 -3.30 -23.37
C MET A 611 9.15 -3.73 -22.86
N GLU A 612 9.08 -4.36 -21.69
CA GLU A 612 7.80 -4.65 -21.04
C GLU A 612 7.70 -3.93 -19.69
N MET A 613 6.73 -3.10 -19.63
CA MET A 613 5.94 -2.43 -18.59
C MET A 613 6.10 -0.91 -18.55
#